data_5b105b75b6fd0c5b998f3d2d5d1a9a03
#
_entry.id   5b105b75b6fd0c5b998f3d2d5d1a9a03
#
_cell.length_a   1.000
_cell.length_b   1.000
_cell.length_c   1.000
_cell.angle_alpha   90.00
_cell.angle_beta   90.00
_cell.angle_gamma   90.00
#
_symmetry.space_group_name_H-M   'P 1'
#
loop_
_entity.id
_entity.type
_entity.pdbx_description
1 polymer ?
#
loop_
_entity_poly.entity_id
_entity_poly.type
_entity_poly.pdbx_seq_one_letter_code
_entity_poly.pdbx_strand_id
1 'polypeptide(L)'
;DLIGPSDVDALIARARANFDYVIIDMPTAVVQWTETVLQAAHIYFASIELDMRSAQNTLRMIRALKSEDLPVEKLRYILNRAPKFTDLSGKGRVKRMAESLDISIDLQMPEGGKQIVQAGDHGVPLAEAAAKNPLRKEIQKPADQLHALSADEEEQAGKRGRKKKKARK
;
A
#
# COMPACT_ATOMS: atom_id res chain seq x y z
N ASP A 1 5.01 -4.87 28.46
CA ASP A 1 4.25 -5.92 27.77
C ASP A 1 4.43 -5.72 26.26
N LEU A 2 4.62 -6.83 25.53
CA LEU A 2 4.72 -6.79 24.07
C LEU A 2 3.32 -6.69 23.47
N ILE A 3 3.14 -5.81 22.49
CA ILE A 3 1.89 -5.70 21.74
C ILE A 3 1.63 -7.02 20.99
N GLY A 4 0.49 -7.64 21.28
CA GLY A 4 0.05 -8.89 20.67
C GLY A 4 -0.99 -8.70 19.55
N PRO A 5 -1.35 -9.78 18.85
CA PRO A 5 -2.36 -9.75 17.79
C PRO A 5 -3.72 -9.18 18.22
N SER A 6 -4.19 -9.51 19.42
CA SER A 6 -5.45 -9.00 19.96
C SER A 6 -5.44 -7.50 20.22
N ASP A 7 -4.28 -6.96 20.66
CA ASP A 7 -4.14 -5.51 20.89
C ASP A 7 -4.20 -4.75 19.56
N VAL A 8 -3.54 -5.31 18.54
CA VAL A 8 -3.53 -4.73 17.18
C VAL A 8 -4.93 -4.80 16.56
N ASP A 9 -5.65 -5.91 16.71
CA ASP A 9 -7.02 -6.03 16.21
C ASP A 9 -7.95 -4.99 16.87
N ALA A 10 -7.85 -4.82 18.19
CA ALA A 10 -8.62 -3.81 18.92
C ALA A 10 -8.27 -2.38 18.46
N LEU A 11 -6.98 -2.09 18.21
CA LEU A 11 -6.53 -0.79 17.68
C LEU A 11 -7.09 -0.53 16.28
N ILE A 12 -7.03 -1.52 15.38
CA ILE A 12 -7.57 -1.42 14.02
C ILE A 12 -9.09 -1.20 14.06
N ALA A 13 -9.80 -1.98 14.86
CA ALA A 13 -11.25 -1.83 15.04
C ALA A 13 -11.62 -0.43 15.54
N ARG A 14 -10.87 0.08 16.52
CA ARG A 14 -11.08 1.43 17.04
C ARG A 14 -10.78 2.52 16.02
N ALA A 15 -9.70 2.37 15.26
CA ALA A 15 -9.33 3.30 14.19
C ALA A 15 -10.42 3.34 13.09
N ARG A 16 -10.88 2.19 12.64
CA ARG A 16 -11.96 2.08 11.64
C ARG A 16 -13.29 2.70 12.09
N ALA A 17 -13.57 2.67 13.36
CA ALA A 17 -14.79 3.28 13.91
C ALA A 17 -14.75 4.82 13.94
N ASN A 18 -13.57 5.44 13.79
CA ASN A 18 -13.38 6.87 13.96
C ASN A 18 -12.77 7.59 12.74
N PHE A 19 -12.25 6.84 11.76
CA PHE A 19 -11.57 7.40 10.59
C PHE A 19 -12.02 6.72 9.31
N ASP A 20 -12.18 7.50 8.24
CA ASP A 20 -12.54 6.99 6.91
C ASP A 20 -11.38 6.21 6.29
N TYR A 21 -10.13 6.58 6.61
CA TYR A 21 -8.91 5.92 6.13
C TYR A 21 -7.98 5.61 7.30
N VAL A 22 -7.45 4.39 7.31
CA VAL A 22 -6.44 3.95 8.27
C VAL A 22 -5.24 3.45 7.49
N ILE A 23 -4.09 4.11 7.68
CA ILE A 23 -2.82 3.75 7.07
C ILE A 23 -1.92 3.21 8.15
N ILE A 24 -1.42 1.98 7.95
CA ILE A 24 -0.55 1.29 8.90
C ILE A 24 0.84 1.19 8.27
N ASP A 25 1.83 1.83 8.88
CA ASP A 25 3.23 1.69 8.50
C ASP A 25 3.80 0.41 9.15
N MET A 26 4.12 -0.57 8.32
CA MET A 26 4.55 -1.89 8.76
C MET A 26 6.07 -1.97 8.91
N PRO A 27 6.59 -2.63 9.96
CA PRO A 27 8.01 -2.91 10.05
C PRO A 27 8.46 -3.84 8.92
N THR A 28 9.73 -3.75 8.54
CA THR A 28 10.33 -4.61 7.50
C THR A 28 10.37 -6.09 7.93
N ALA A 29 10.41 -6.34 9.23
CA ALA A 29 10.40 -7.69 9.78
C ALA A 29 8.96 -8.19 9.95
N VAL A 30 8.74 -9.47 9.66
CA VAL A 30 7.50 -10.16 10.00
C VAL A 30 7.43 -10.32 11.52
N VAL A 31 6.37 -9.80 12.11
CA VAL A 31 6.12 -9.84 13.56
C VAL A 31 4.83 -10.61 13.85
N GLN A 32 4.58 -10.97 15.11
CA GLN A 32 3.43 -11.81 15.50
C GLN A 32 2.06 -11.29 15.04
N TRP A 33 1.91 -9.99 14.96
CA TRP A 33 0.66 -9.34 14.55
C TRP A 33 0.60 -8.96 13.05
N THR A 34 1.62 -9.33 12.26
CA THR A 34 1.62 -9.09 10.81
C THR A 34 0.41 -9.72 10.13
N GLU A 35 0.08 -10.95 10.48
CA GLU A 35 -1.11 -11.64 9.98
C GLU A 35 -2.39 -10.84 10.26
N THR A 36 -2.58 -10.38 11.50
CA THR A 36 -3.75 -9.58 11.90
C THR A 36 -3.93 -8.35 11.01
N VAL A 37 -2.83 -7.63 10.74
CA VAL A 37 -2.87 -6.46 9.85
C VAL A 37 -3.21 -6.85 8.42
N LEU A 38 -2.58 -7.90 7.88
CA LEU A 38 -2.82 -8.37 6.52
C LEU A 38 -4.26 -8.84 6.32
N GLN A 39 -4.81 -9.58 7.28
CA GLN A 39 -6.21 -10.01 7.25
C GLN A 39 -7.16 -8.81 7.29
N ALA A 40 -6.88 -7.84 8.15
CA ALA A 40 -7.68 -6.63 8.30
C ALA A 40 -7.53 -5.66 7.11
N ALA A 41 -6.38 -5.56 6.46
CA ALA A 41 -6.14 -4.61 5.38
C ALA A 41 -7.01 -4.89 4.15
N HIS A 42 -7.46 -3.84 3.46
CA HIS A 42 -8.08 -3.96 2.13
C HIS A 42 -7.00 -4.12 1.05
N ILE A 43 -5.91 -3.40 1.17
CA ILE A 43 -4.76 -3.43 0.26
C ILE A 43 -3.49 -3.38 1.10
N TYR A 44 -2.48 -4.12 0.67
CA TYR A 44 -1.14 -4.11 1.25
C TYR A 44 -0.12 -3.68 0.20
N PHE A 45 0.50 -2.53 0.41
CA PHE A 45 1.52 -2.01 -0.48
C PHE A 45 2.91 -2.51 -0.09
N ALA A 46 3.53 -3.31 -0.96
CA ALA A 46 4.91 -3.74 -0.82
C ALA A 46 5.82 -2.79 -1.61
N SER A 47 6.57 -1.95 -0.88
CA SER A 47 7.54 -1.04 -1.50
C SER A 47 8.85 -1.78 -1.80
N ILE A 48 9.26 -1.78 -3.07
CA ILE A 48 10.47 -2.44 -3.57
C ILE A 48 11.36 -1.44 -4.30
N GLU A 49 12.65 -1.73 -4.39
CA GLU A 49 13.62 -0.95 -5.17
C GLU A 49 14.24 -1.82 -6.28
N LEU A 50 14.80 -1.18 -7.31
CA LEU A 50 15.38 -1.87 -8.46
C LEU A 50 16.81 -2.35 -8.18
N ASP A 51 16.95 -3.16 -7.16
CA ASP A 51 18.21 -3.80 -6.76
C ASP A 51 18.02 -5.26 -6.34
N MET A 52 19.15 -5.99 -6.26
CA MET A 52 19.15 -7.43 -5.95
C MET A 52 18.68 -7.74 -4.53
N ARG A 53 18.99 -6.88 -3.56
CA ARG A 53 18.58 -7.08 -2.16
C ARG A 53 17.07 -6.97 -2.02
N SER A 54 16.49 -5.94 -2.64
CA SER A 54 15.04 -5.75 -2.67
C SER A 54 14.34 -6.93 -3.36
N ALA A 55 14.86 -7.38 -4.50
CA ALA A 55 14.33 -8.56 -5.19
C ALA A 55 14.34 -9.82 -4.31
N GLN A 56 15.47 -10.11 -3.64
CA GLN A 56 15.57 -11.26 -2.73
C GLN A 56 14.63 -11.16 -1.53
N ASN A 57 14.50 -9.98 -0.93
CA ASN A 57 13.59 -9.76 0.19
C ASN A 57 12.13 -9.92 -0.25
N THR A 58 11.76 -9.39 -1.41
CA THR A 58 10.44 -9.57 -2.00
C THR A 58 10.10 -11.05 -2.22
N LEU A 59 11.05 -11.82 -2.78
CA LEU A 59 10.86 -13.25 -2.97
C LEU A 59 10.67 -14.00 -1.65
N ARG A 60 11.45 -13.65 -0.62
CA ARG A 60 11.29 -14.22 0.74
C ARG A 60 9.95 -13.90 1.34
N MET A 61 9.52 -12.63 1.22
CA MET A 61 8.20 -12.18 1.69
C MET A 61 7.07 -12.95 1.01
N ILE A 62 7.08 -13.06 -0.32
CA ILE A 62 6.06 -13.81 -1.07
C ILE A 62 6.00 -15.28 -0.61
N ARG A 63 7.15 -15.91 -0.43
CA ARG A 63 7.23 -17.30 0.04
C ARG A 63 6.69 -17.44 1.46
N ALA A 64 7.05 -16.55 2.36
CA ALA A 64 6.56 -16.55 3.73
C ALA A 64 5.03 -16.36 3.78
N LEU A 65 4.49 -15.39 3.04
CA LEU A 65 3.04 -15.18 2.98
C LEU A 65 2.29 -16.41 2.43
N LYS A 66 2.84 -17.04 1.39
CA LYS A 66 2.25 -18.26 0.82
C LYS A 66 2.34 -19.45 1.76
N SER A 67 3.43 -19.61 2.51
CA SER A 67 3.59 -20.73 3.46
C SER A 67 2.65 -20.64 4.66
N GLU A 68 2.24 -19.43 5.03
CA GLU A 68 1.32 -19.16 6.12
C GLU A 68 -0.14 -18.95 5.64
N ASP A 69 -0.42 -19.24 4.37
CA ASP A 69 -1.75 -19.07 3.74
C ASP A 69 -2.33 -17.66 3.90
N LEU A 70 -1.46 -16.65 3.85
CA LEU A 70 -1.85 -15.25 4.00
C LEU A 70 -2.33 -14.64 2.66
N PRO A 71 -3.16 -13.60 2.70
CA PRO A 71 -3.87 -13.08 1.52
C PRO A 71 -2.94 -12.33 0.55
N VAL A 72 -2.13 -13.06 -0.22
CA VAL A 72 -1.19 -12.51 -1.22
C VAL A 72 -1.89 -11.73 -2.33
N GLU A 73 -3.17 -11.99 -2.57
CA GLU A 73 -3.99 -11.27 -3.55
C GLU A 73 -4.24 -9.81 -3.19
N LYS A 74 -4.07 -9.44 -1.92
CA LYS A 74 -4.14 -8.06 -1.44
C LYS A 74 -2.85 -7.27 -1.69
N LEU A 75 -1.75 -7.94 -2.05
CA LEU A 75 -0.49 -7.28 -2.35
C LEU A 75 -0.56 -6.45 -3.61
N ARG A 76 0.00 -5.25 -3.54
CA ARG A 76 0.28 -4.37 -4.67
C ARG A 76 1.72 -3.91 -4.58
N TYR A 77 2.47 -4.07 -5.66
CA TYR A 77 3.90 -3.75 -5.64
C TYR A 77 4.15 -2.33 -6.12
N ILE A 78 4.82 -1.57 -5.28
CA ILE A 78 5.25 -0.20 -5.57
C ILE A 78 6.74 -0.21 -5.81
N LEU A 79 7.18 0.14 -7.02
CA LEU A 79 8.59 0.37 -7.29
C LEU A 79 8.96 1.79 -6.85
N ASN A 80 9.69 1.89 -5.75
CA ASN A 80 10.26 3.15 -5.27
C ASN A 80 11.49 3.55 -6.09
N ARG A 81 11.75 4.84 -6.23
CA ARG A 81 12.86 5.40 -7.04
C ARG A 81 12.91 4.81 -8.45
N ALA A 82 11.74 4.68 -9.06
CA ALA A 82 11.60 4.13 -10.39
C ALA A 82 12.46 4.91 -11.41
N PRO A 83 13.03 4.23 -12.41
CA PRO A 83 13.78 4.88 -13.48
C PRO A 83 12.93 5.94 -14.19
N LYS A 84 13.59 6.98 -14.70
CA LYS A 84 12.90 8.01 -15.48
C LYS A 84 12.25 7.39 -16.72
N PHE A 85 11.14 7.96 -17.14
CA PHE A 85 10.37 7.47 -18.29
C PHE A 85 11.19 7.40 -19.59
N THR A 86 12.22 8.23 -19.71
CA THR A 86 13.16 8.28 -20.84
C THR A 86 14.29 7.23 -20.74
N ASP A 87 14.47 6.57 -19.59
CA ASP A 87 15.50 5.56 -19.40
C ASP A 87 15.02 4.18 -19.88
N LEU A 88 15.32 3.86 -21.16
CA LEU A 88 14.97 2.58 -21.77
C LEU A 88 15.67 1.39 -21.08
N SER A 89 16.93 1.58 -20.65
CA SER A 89 17.69 0.56 -19.92
C SER A 89 17.04 0.26 -18.57
N GLY A 90 16.65 1.31 -17.84
CA GLY A 90 15.91 1.18 -16.59
C GLY A 90 14.59 0.44 -16.75
N LYS A 91 13.80 0.77 -17.77
CA LYS A 91 12.55 0.04 -18.09
C LYS A 91 12.80 -1.45 -18.35
N GLY A 92 13.83 -1.79 -19.10
CA GLY A 92 14.21 -3.19 -19.33
C GLY A 92 14.60 -3.92 -18.05
N ARG A 93 15.24 -3.23 -17.11
CA ARG A 93 15.55 -3.80 -15.78
C ARG A 93 14.31 -4.03 -14.95
N VAL A 94 13.38 -3.06 -14.92
CA VAL A 94 12.08 -3.18 -14.22
C VAL A 94 11.32 -4.39 -14.74
N LYS A 95 11.20 -4.54 -16.05
CA LYS A 95 10.52 -5.68 -16.68
C LYS A 95 11.16 -7.01 -16.28
N ARG A 96 12.48 -7.14 -16.38
CA ARG A 96 13.20 -8.37 -15.98
C ARG A 96 13.01 -8.71 -14.50
N MET A 97 13.00 -7.70 -13.62
CA MET A 97 12.77 -7.90 -12.20
C MET A 97 11.34 -8.44 -11.95
N ALA A 98 10.34 -7.81 -12.54
CA ALA A 98 8.95 -8.25 -12.43
C ALA A 98 8.77 -9.69 -12.93
N GLU A 99 9.32 -10.02 -14.09
CA GLU A 99 9.30 -11.37 -14.66
C GLU A 99 10.01 -12.40 -13.76
N SER A 100 11.18 -12.05 -13.19
CA SER A 100 11.95 -12.96 -12.33
C SER A 100 11.29 -13.24 -10.98
N LEU A 101 10.46 -12.33 -10.49
CA LEU A 101 9.71 -12.46 -9.24
C LEU A 101 8.28 -12.98 -9.45
N ASP A 102 7.85 -13.13 -10.70
CA ASP A 102 6.47 -13.47 -11.09
C ASP A 102 5.44 -12.52 -10.45
N ILE A 103 5.69 -11.21 -10.58
CA ILE A 103 4.83 -10.16 -10.05
C ILE A 103 4.50 -9.10 -11.10
N SER A 104 3.40 -8.37 -10.86
CA SER A 104 3.10 -7.11 -11.55
C SER A 104 3.52 -5.94 -10.68
N ILE A 105 4.23 -4.96 -11.25
CA ILE A 105 4.51 -3.69 -10.57
C ILE A 105 3.35 -2.74 -10.85
N ASP A 106 2.54 -2.52 -9.82
CA ASP A 106 1.30 -1.75 -9.93
C ASP A 106 1.56 -0.24 -10.03
N LEU A 107 2.54 0.23 -9.28
CA LEU A 107 2.87 1.65 -9.18
C LEU A 107 4.38 1.86 -9.31
N GLN A 108 4.76 2.93 -10.02
CA GLN A 108 6.15 3.33 -10.15
C GLN A 108 6.31 4.76 -9.63
N MET A 109 6.95 4.89 -8.48
CA MET A 109 7.17 6.15 -7.79
C MET A 109 8.51 6.75 -8.18
N PRO A 110 8.55 7.90 -8.84
CA PRO A 110 9.80 8.57 -9.20
C PRO A 110 10.52 9.08 -7.95
N GLU A 111 11.80 9.32 -8.06
CA GLU A 111 12.55 9.97 -6.98
C GLU A 111 12.07 11.42 -6.80
N GLY A 112 11.71 11.77 -5.56
CA GLY A 112 11.23 13.12 -5.23
C GLY A 112 12.33 14.14 -4.98
N GLY A 113 13.60 13.69 -4.91
CA GLY A 113 14.78 14.55 -4.75
C GLY A 113 14.83 15.30 -3.41
N LYS A 114 15.57 16.40 -3.40
CA LYS A 114 15.82 17.20 -2.18
C LYS A 114 14.54 17.70 -1.48
N GLN A 115 13.48 17.95 -2.22
CA GLN A 115 12.22 18.43 -1.65
C GLN A 115 11.59 17.42 -0.68
N ILE A 116 11.75 16.10 -0.93
CA ILE A 116 11.26 15.06 -0.02
C ILE A 116 12.02 15.08 1.29
N VAL A 117 13.36 15.17 1.20
CA VAL A 117 14.21 15.24 2.40
C VAL A 117 13.85 16.46 3.24
N GLN A 118 13.74 17.64 2.60
CA GLN A 118 13.36 18.88 3.29
C GLN A 118 11.95 18.80 3.92
N ALA A 119 10.99 18.22 3.23
CA ALA A 119 9.64 18.02 3.78
C ALA A 119 9.67 17.12 5.02
N GLY A 120 10.44 16.02 4.97
CA GLY A 120 10.63 15.12 6.10
C GLY A 120 11.35 15.79 7.28
N ASP A 121 12.45 16.51 7.04
CA ASP A 121 13.22 17.21 8.06
C ASP A 121 12.39 18.27 8.80
N HIS A 122 11.47 18.92 8.10
CA HIS A 122 10.60 19.95 8.67
C HIS A 122 9.26 19.40 9.19
N GLY A 123 8.98 18.11 9.03
CA GLY A 123 7.70 17.52 9.41
C GLY A 123 6.50 18.09 8.63
N VAL A 124 6.71 18.56 7.40
CA VAL A 124 5.68 19.17 6.57
C VAL A 124 5.20 18.16 5.53
N PRO A 125 3.87 17.96 5.36
CA PRO A 125 3.35 17.06 4.34
C PRO A 125 3.84 17.44 2.93
N LEU A 126 4.16 16.45 2.12
CA LEU A 126 4.65 16.67 0.75
C LEU A 126 3.66 17.47 -0.11
N ALA A 127 2.38 17.33 0.17
CA ALA A 127 1.32 18.08 -0.51
C ALA A 127 1.44 19.60 -0.32
N GLU A 128 1.96 20.02 0.83
CA GLU A 128 2.20 21.45 1.18
C GLU A 128 3.59 21.88 0.75
N ALA A 129 4.61 21.12 1.14
CA ALA A 129 6.02 21.48 0.90
C ALA A 129 6.39 21.46 -0.58
N ALA A 130 5.79 20.61 -1.38
CA ALA A 130 6.18 20.39 -2.79
C ALA A 130 5.00 19.92 -3.67
N ALA A 131 3.96 20.73 -3.77
CA ALA A 131 2.71 20.41 -4.48
C ALA A 131 2.91 20.02 -5.96
N LYS A 132 3.97 20.50 -6.61
CA LYS A 132 4.30 20.20 -8.01
C LYS A 132 5.29 19.04 -8.18
N ASN A 133 5.75 18.42 -7.08
CA ASN A 133 6.72 17.34 -7.12
C ASN A 133 6.16 16.12 -7.88
N PRO A 134 6.94 15.49 -8.79
CA PRO A 134 6.49 14.31 -9.53
C PRO A 134 6.05 13.17 -8.62
N LEU A 135 6.75 12.90 -7.53
CA LEU A 135 6.39 11.85 -6.57
C LEU A 135 5.02 12.13 -5.95
N ARG A 136 4.74 13.35 -5.54
CA ARG A 136 3.42 13.73 -4.99
C ARG A 136 2.29 13.42 -5.99
N LYS A 137 2.51 13.75 -7.27
CA LYS A 137 1.52 13.47 -8.32
C LYS A 137 1.27 11.98 -8.54
N GLU A 138 2.33 11.17 -8.45
CA GLU A 138 2.20 9.71 -8.58
C GLU A 138 1.52 9.10 -7.35
N ILE A 139 1.73 9.61 -6.14
CA ILE A 139 1.03 9.18 -4.93
C ILE A 139 -0.46 9.55 -4.99
N GLN A 140 -0.78 10.70 -5.55
CA GLN A 140 -2.17 11.17 -5.65
C GLN A 140 -3.04 10.23 -6.50
N LYS A 141 -2.51 9.65 -7.56
CA LYS A 141 -3.27 8.75 -8.45
C LYS A 141 -3.88 7.55 -7.72
N PRO A 142 -3.11 6.71 -7.00
CA PRO A 142 -3.69 5.62 -6.23
C PRO A 142 -4.57 6.11 -5.08
N ALA A 143 -4.28 7.25 -4.47
CA ALA A 143 -5.15 7.83 -3.43
C ALA A 143 -6.53 8.18 -3.98
N ASP A 144 -6.60 8.82 -5.15
CA ASP A 144 -7.86 9.16 -5.82
C ASP A 144 -8.63 7.87 -6.23
N GLN A 145 -7.92 6.84 -6.69
CA GLN A 145 -8.52 5.54 -7.04
C GLN A 145 -9.11 4.85 -5.81
N LEU A 146 -8.38 4.81 -4.70
CA LEU A 146 -8.85 4.21 -3.45
C LEU A 146 -10.06 4.97 -2.90
N HIS A 147 -10.05 6.29 -2.98
CA HIS A 147 -11.18 7.12 -2.58
C HIS A 147 -12.43 6.82 -3.41
N ALA A 148 -12.29 6.68 -4.72
CA ALA A 148 -13.41 6.33 -5.59
C ALA A 148 -14.00 4.94 -5.26
N LEU A 149 -13.14 3.94 -4.99
CA LEU A 149 -13.58 2.59 -4.62
C LEU A 149 -14.35 2.59 -3.29
N SER A 150 -13.89 3.32 -2.28
CA SER A 150 -14.59 3.41 -0.98
C SER A 150 -15.96 4.09 -1.12
N ALA A 151 -16.07 5.14 -1.93
CA ALA A 151 -17.34 5.82 -2.19
C ALA A 151 -18.37 4.90 -2.89
N ASP A 152 -17.91 4.09 -3.84
CA ASP A 152 -18.77 3.11 -4.54
C ASP A 152 -19.26 2.00 -3.59
N GLU A 153 -18.44 1.52 -2.68
CA GLU A 153 -18.80 0.52 -1.67
C GLU A 153 -19.86 1.06 -0.70
N GLU A 154 -19.73 2.29 -0.23
CA GLU A 154 -20.71 2.95 0.63
C GLU A 154 -22.06 3.13 -0.06
N GLU A 155 -22.06 3.55 -1.32
CA GLU A 155 -23.28 3.70 -2.10
C GLU A 155 -24.00 2.35 -2.29
N GLN A 156 -23.25 1.28 -2.57
CA GLN A 156 -23.79 -0.06 -2.71
C GLN A 156 -24.33 -0.61 -1.38
N ALA A 157 -23.63 -0.37 -0.26
CA ALA A 157 -24.10 -0.75 1.07
C ALA A 157 -25.38 -0.01 1.45
N GLY A 158 -25.47 1.28 1.15
CA GLY A 158 -26.66 2.09 1.34
C GLY A 158 -27.88 1.60 0.52
N LYS A 159 -27.64 1.20 -0.74
CA LYS A 159 -28.69 0.63 -1.62
C LYS A 159 -29.18 -0.75 -1.13
N ARG A 160 -28.28 -1.60 -0.62
CA ARG A 160 -28.63 -2.91 -0.03
C ARG A 160 -29.42 -2.76 1.26
N GLY A 161 -29.05 -1.81 2.12
CA GLY A 161 -29.77 -1.51 3.37
C GLY A 161 -31.21 -1.01 3.13
N ARG A 162 -31.41 -0.16 2.12
CA ARG A 162 -32.75 0.32 1.71
C ARG A 162 -33.65 -0.79 1.12
N LYS A 163 -33.08 -1.72 0.35
CA LYS A 163 -33.82 -2.88 -0.19
C LYS A 163 -34.27 -3.83 0.92
N LYS A 164 -33.43 -4.11 1.93
CA LYS A 164 -33.78 -4.96 3.07
C LYS A 164 -34.89 -4.34 3.94
N LYS A 165 -34.91 -3.02 4.09
CA LYS A 165 -36.02 -2.33 4.82
C LYS A 165 -37.35 -2.36 4.06
N LYS A 166 -37.33 -2.31 2.72
CA LYS A 166 -38.57 -2.42 1.90
C LYS A 166 -39.16 -3.84 1.84
N ALA A 167 -38.35 -4.87 1.97
CA ALA A 167 -38.80 -6.27 1.96
C ALA A 167 -39.34 -6.75 3.32
N ARG A 168 -39.22 -5.95 4.38
CA ARG A 168 -39.74 -6.26 5.75
C ARG A 168 -41.01 -5.50 6.12
N LYS A 169 -41.57 -4.74 5.19
CA LYS A 169 -42.91 -4.12 5.27
C LYS A 169 -43.86 -4.84 4.32
#